data_98d028e082f701b1b6ef7becbe3838c1
#
_entry.id   98d028e082f701b1b6ef7becbe3838c1
#
_cell.length_a   1.000
_cell.length_b   1.000
_cell.length_c   1.000
_cell.angle_alpha   90.00
_cell.angle_beta   90.00
_cell.angle_gamma   90.00
#
_symmetry.space_group_name_H-M   'P 1'
#
loop_
_entity.id
_entity.type
_entity.pdbx_description
1 polymer ?
#
loop_
_entity_poly.entity_id
_entity_poly.type
_entity_poly.pdbx_seq_one_letter_code
_entity_poly.pdbx_strand_id
1 'polypeptide(L)'
;MVEQVPVTLVGGGRVGRALAGALGPRGGLAGPVVRRGGRGWDEVPPGRRPVLLCTGAQHLEEAVSECPPERRPDLVFMQNGALEPWLAARGLEGCTRALLYLSAEEGGAALKDGGGRSSVTGPWAVVTREALGAAGIGAREVPRRDFGRLAFEKLLWSSVFWCLSAGRGGAPVGELVQDPGALSELEGLVAELLAVRIRAQFGRIFELAECRRWLENALNFLRSLFSVYLANLGIVKKRAEGGGQV
;
A
#
# COMPACT_ATOMS: atom_id res chain seq x y z
N MET A 1 -7.78 6.24 29.32
CA MET A 1 -7.21 5.37 28.25
C MET A 1 -8.37 5.02 27.34
N VAL A 2 -8.28 5.33 26.06
CA VAL A 2 -9.28 4.89 25.07
C VAL A 2 -9.06 3.39 24.91
N GLU A 3 -10.09 2.60 25.15
CA GLU A 3 -10.06 1.15 24.99
C GLU A 3 -9.77 0.85 23.49
N GLN A 4 -8.66 0.20 23.20
CA GLN A 4 -8.26 -0.10 21.84
C GLN A 4 -9.19 -1.20 21.30
N VAL A 5 -9.93 -0.90 20.23
CA VAL A 5 -10.76 -1.91 19.56
C VAL A 5 -9.84 -2.98 18.94
N PRO A 6 -9.94 -4.25 19.39
CA PRO A 6 -9.08 -5.30 18.86
C PRO A 6 -9.43 -5.64 17.42
N VAL A 7 -8.42 -6.02 16.64
CA VAL A 7 -8.56 -6.38 15.21
C VAL A 7 -8.45 -7.89 14.99
N THR A 8 -9.11 -8.40 13.96
CA THR A 8 -8.90 -9.76 13.47
C THR A 8 -7.87 -9.73 12.34
N LEU A 9 -6.90 -10.64 12.35
CA LEU A 9 -5.92 -10.79 11.27
C LEU A 9 -6.22 -12.03 10.43
N VAL A 10 -6.21 -11.89 9.10
CA VAL A 10 -6.32 -13.00 8.15
C VAL A 10 -5.05 -13.09 7.32
N GLY A 11 -4.37 -14.23 7.41
CA GLY A 11 -3.13 -14.49 6.69
C GLY A 11 -1.88 -14.43 7.58
N GLY A 12 -1.22 -15.57 7.72
CA GLY A 12 0.01 -15.77 8.54
C GLY A 12 1.32 -15.52 7.76
N GLY A 13 1.30 -14.70 6.70
CA GLY A 13 2.49 -14.29 5.98
C GLY A 13 3.36 -13.30 6.76
N ARG A 14 4.40 -12.73 6.13
CA ARG A 14 5.33 -11.80 6.78
C ARG A 14 4.62 -10.63 7.47
N VAL A 15 3.72 -9.96 6.77
CA VAL A 15 2.97 -8.82 7.33
C VAL A 15 2.06 -9.25 8.47
N GLY A 16 1.30 -10.34 8.28
CA GLY A 16 0.38 -10.84 9.33
C GLY A 16 1.11 -11.28 10.59
N ARG A 17 2.27 -11.96 10.48
CA ARG A 17 3.10 -12.32 11.64
C ARG A 17 3.64 -11.10 12.38
N ALA A 18 4.15 -10.13 11.65
CA ALA A 18 4.69 -8.91 12.25
C ALA A 18 3.59 -8.10 12.96
N LEU A 19 2.40 -7.95 12.36
CA LEU A 19 1.26 -7.33 13.03
C LEU A 19 0.81 -8.12 14.26
N ALA A 20 0.74 -9.44 14.16
CA ALA A 20 0.39 -10.28 15.31
C ALA A 20 1.37 -10.11 16.46
N GLY A 21 2.67 -10.09 16.18
CA GLY A 21 3.72 -9.85 17.18
C GLY A 21 3.64 -8.48 17.83
N ALA A 22 3.29 -7.45 17.09
CA ALA A 22 3.17 -6.09 17.60
C ALA A 22 1.88 -5.85 18.40
N LEU A 23 0.75 -6.43 17.98
CA LEU A 23 -0.58 -6.19 18.56
C LEU A 23 -0.92 -7.19 19.68
N GLY A 24 -0.50 -8.46 19.57
CA GLY A 24 -0.86 -9.51 20.50
C GLY A 24 -0.53 -9.19 21.96
N PRO A 25 0.70 -8.77 22.31
CA PRO A 25 1.08 -8.45 23.69
C PRO A 25 0.30 -7.28 24.31
N ARG A 26 -0.36 -6.47 23.48
CA ARG A 26 -1.14 -5.29 23.90
C ARG A 26 -2.64 -5.54 23.93
N GLY A 27 -3.08 -6.78 23.73
CA GLY A 27 -4.51 -7.10 23.63
C GLY A 27 -5.19 -6.54 22.36
N GLY A 28 -4.40 -6.15 21.37
CA GLY A 28 -4.91 -5.59 20.10
C GLY A 28 -5.46 -6.63 19.11
N LEU A 29 -5.44 -7.93 19.45
CA LEU A 29 -5.98 -9.00 18.63
C LEU A 29 -7.27 -9.55 19.20
N ALA A 30 -8.24 -9.78 18.30
CA ALA A 30 -9.48 -10.47 18.59
C ALA A 30 -9.38 -11.93 18.12
N GLY A 31 -8.74 -12.76 18.91
CA GLY A 31 -8.52 -14.17 18.60
C GLY A 31 -7.20 -14.43 17.84
N PRO A 32 -7.00 -15.66 17.36
CA PRO A 32 -5.80 -16.06 16.63
C PRO A 32 -5.76 -15.44 15.23
N VAL A 33 -4.58 -15.54 14.58
CA VAL A 33 -4.47 -15.20 13.16
C VAL A 33 -5.22 -16.26 12.34
N VAL A 34 -6.27 -15.87 11.66
CA VAL A 34 -7.02 -16.74 10.75
C VAL A 34 -6.13 -17.16 9.60
N ARG A 35 -6.11 -18.45 9.30
CA ARG A 35 -5.26 -19.07 8.29
C ARG A 35 -6.09 -19.62 7.14
N ARG A 36 -5.41 -20.05 6.10
CA ARG A 36 -6.02 -20.70 4.92
C ARG A 36 -6.94 -21.86 5.36
N GLY A 37 -8.06 -22.02 4.67
CA GLY A 37 -9.12 -22.96 5.01
C GLY A 37 -10.00 -22.44 6.17
N GLY A 38 -10.01 -21.15 6.42
CA GLY A 38 -10.84 -20.52 7.47
C GLY A 38 -10.46 -20.89 8.89
N ARG A 39 -9.32 -21.57 9.11
CA ARG A 39 -8.90 -22.03 10.43
C ARG A 39 -8.64 -20.84 11.38
N GLY A 40 -9.35 -20.86 12.49
CA GLY A 40 -9.30 -19.81 13.52
C GLY A 40 -10.50 -18.87 13.50
N TRP A 41 -11.42 -18.95 12.54
CA TRP A 41 -12.63 -18.15 12.56
C TRP A 41 -13.56 -18.47 13.72
N ASP A 42 -13.66 -19.73 14.11
CA ASP A 42 -14.40 -20.23 15.24
C ASP A 42 -13.88 -19.72 16.60
N GLU A 43 -12.62 -19.33 16.66
CA GLU A 43 -11.99 -18.74 17.84
C GLU A 43 -12.07 -17.21 17.87
N VAL A 44 -12.54 -16.57 16.77
CA VAL A 44 -12.73 -15.12 16.74
C VAL A 44 -14.01 -14.74 17.47
N PRO A 45 -13.95 -13.93 18.55
CA PRO A 45 -15.14 -13.55 19.31
C PRO A 45 -16.18 -12.87 18.41
N PRO A 46 -17.49 -13.01 18.72
CA PRO A 46 -18.54 -12.35 17.98
C PRO A 46 -18.44 -10.81 18.09
N GLY A 47 -19.13 -10.09 17.20
CA GLY A 47 -19.20 -8.64 17.17
C GLY A 47 -18.40 -8.01 16.05
N ARG A 48 -18.74 -6.74 15.76
CA ARG A 48 -18.18 -5.95 14.65
C ARG A 48 -16.79 -5.42 15.04
N ARG A 49 -15.83 -5.67 14.18
CA ARG A 49 -14.45 -5.16 14.30
C ARG A 49 -13.69 -5.31 12.99
N PRO A 50 -12.63 -4.52 12.73
CA PRO A 50 -11.90 -4.64 11.48
C PRO A 50 -11.22 -6.00 11.32
N VAL A 51 -11.30 -6.53 10.11
CA VAL A 51 -10.67 -7.78 9.67
C VAL A 51 -9.58 -7.42 8.66
N LEU A 52 -8.34 -7.39 9.10
CA LEU A 52 -7.20 -7.00 8.26
C LEU A 52 -6.74 -8.17 7.41
N LEU A 53 -6.90 -8.04 6.10
CA LEU A 53 -6.47 -9.05 5.12
C LEU A 53 -4.97 -8.91 4.84
N CYS A 54 -4.15 -9.74 5.50
CA CYS A 54 -2.70 -9.78 5.36
C CYS A 54 -2.22 -10.80 4.31
N THR A 55 -3.11 -11.28 3.45
CA THR A 55 -2.81 -12.24 2.38
C THR A 55 -2.26 -11.53 1.15
N GLY A 56 -1.53 -12.25 0.31
CA GLY A 56 -1.19 -11.77 -1.03
C GLY A 56 -2.44 -11.65 -1.92
N ALA A 57 -2.37 -10.81 -2.96
CA ALA A 57 -3.50 -10.55 -3.86
C ALA A 57 -4.04 -11.84 -4.52
N GLN A 58 -3.18 -12.80 -4.82
CA GLN A 58 -3.54 -14.11 -5.41
C GLN A 58 -4.38 -15.00 -4.48
N HIS A 59 -4.45 -14.69 -3.18
CA HIS A 59 -5.25 -15.43 -2.19
C HIS A 59 -6.47 -14.63 -1.68
N LEU A 60 -6.76 -13.51 -2.32
CA LEU A 60 -7.82 -12.61 -1.85
C LEU A 60 -9.21 -13.24 -2.01
N GLU A 61 -9.44 -13.93 -3.13
CA GLU A 61 -10.70 -14.62 -3.41
C GLU A 61 -11.00 -15.68 -2.34
N GLU A 62 -10.02 -16.53 -2.05
CA GLU A 62 -10.10 -17.57 -1.02
C GLU A 62 -10.40 -16.93 0.35
N ALA A 63 -9.62 -15.92 0.76
CA ALA A 63 -9.78 -15.26 2.06
C ALA A 63 -11.14 -14.58 2.24
N VAL A 64 -11.70 -14.01 1.18
CA VAL A 64 -13.04 -13.39 1.22
C VAL A 64 -14.15 -14.44 1.21
N SER A 65 -14.00 -15.53 0.47
CA SER A 65 -14.98 -16.62 0.46
C SER A 65 -15.08 -17.34 1.80
N GLU A 66 -13.95 -17.52 2.49
CA GLU A 66 -13.85 -18.14 3.82
C GLU A 66 -14.32 -17.21 4.95
N CYS A 67 -14.39 -15.90 4.70
CA CYS A 67 -14.87 -14.93 5.68
C CYS A 67 -16.37 -15.09 5.90
N PRO A 68 -16.84 -15.23 7.16
CA PRO A 68 -18.26 -15.28 7.47
C PRO A 68 -19.00 -14.10 6.83
N PRO A 69 -20.16 -14.33 6.18
CA PRO A 69 -20.87 -13.29 5.42
C PRO A 69 -21.14 -12.00 6.22
N GLU A 70 -21.50 -12.14 7.49
CA GLU A 70 -21.78 -11.03 8.41
C GLU A 70 -20.51 -10.21 8.76
N ARG A 71 -19.32 -10.77 8.52
CA ARG A 71 -18.03 -10.11 8.76
C ARG A 71 -17.42 -9.46 7.51
N ARG A 72 -17.97 -9.75 6.32
CA ARG A 72 -17.48 -9.17 5.06
C ARG A 72 -17.50 -7.64 5.03
N PRO A 73 -18.48 -6.93 5.59
CA PRO A 73 -18.45 -5.47 5.68
C PRO A 73 -17.32 -4.92 6.56
N ASP A 74 -16.71 -5.76 7.40
CA ASP A 74 -15.61 -5.39 8.29
C ASP A 74 -14.22 -5.58 7.68
N LEU A 75 -14.15 -6.09 6.45
CA LEU A 75 -12.88 -6.36 5.76
C LEU A 75 -12.09 -5.06 5.53
N VAL A 76 -10.79 -5.18 5.75
CA VAL A 76 -9.79 -4.14 5.47
C VAL A 76 -8.83 -4.67 4.42
N PHE A 77 -8.90 -4.10 3.24
CA PHE A 77 -8.06 -4.49 2.09
C PHE A 77 -6.75 -3.73 2.10
N MET A 78 -5.62 -4.44 2.18
CA MET A 78 -4.28 -3.88 2.26
C MET A 78 -3.40 -4.24 1.04
N GLN A 79 -3.95 -4.94 0.05
CA GLN A 79 -3.22 -5.40 -1.11
C GLN A 79 -2.87 -4.25 -2.05
N ASN A 80 -1.71 -4.36 -2.70
CA ASN A 80 -1.32 -3.47 -3.79
C ASN A 80 -2.09 -3.83 -5.06
N GLY A 81 -2.18 -2.87 -5.98
CA GLY A 81 -2.81 -3.06 -7.29
C GLY A 81 -4.13 -2.34 -7.45
N ALA A 82 -4.74 -2.50 -8.62
CA ALA A 82 -6.03 -1.91 -8.97
C ALA A 82 -7.19 -2.79 -8.45
N LEU A 83 -7.52 -2.67 -7.18
CA LEU A 83 -8.56 -3.50 -6.55
C LEU A 83 -9.99 -3.03 -6.83
N GLU A 84 -10.19 -1.79 -7.28
CA GLU A 84 -11.51 -1.18 -7.45
C GLU A 84 -12.47 -2.05 -8.30
N PRO A 85 -12.11 -2.53 -9.50
CA PRO A 85 -13.01 -3.35 -10.30
C PRO A 85 -13.34 -4.69 -9.62
N TRP A 86 -12.35 -5.28 -8.94
CA TRP A 86 -12.53 -6.54 -8.23
C TRP A 86 -13.46 -6.38 -7.02
N LEU A 87 -13.33 -5.29 -6.26
CA LEU A 87 -14.19 -4.97 -5.11
C LEU A 87 -15.62 -4.68 -5.56
N ALA A 88 -15.81 -3.86 -6.61
CA ALA A 88 -17.12 -3.51 -7.15
C ALA A 88 -17.89 -4.75 -7.64
N ALA A 89 -17.22 -5.66 -8.35
CA ALA A 89 -17.81 -6.90 -8.82
C ALA A 89 -18.34 -7.82 -7.68
N ARG A 90 -17.94 -7.54 -6.42
CA ARG A 90 -18.30 -8.33 -5.23
C ARG A 90 -19.11 -7.56 -4.20
N GLY A 91 -19.50 -6.30 -4.50
CA GLY A 91 -20.23 -5.43 -3.56
C GLY A 91 -19.40 -5.07 -2.30
N LEU A 92 -18.05 -5.05 -2.44
CA LEU A 92 -17.11 -4.79 -1.35
C LEU A 92 -16.46 -3.41 -1.43
N GLU A 93 -16.89 -2.57 -2.37
CA GLU A 93 -16.37 -1.21 -2.53
C GLU A 93 -16.60 -0.31 -1.31
N GLY A 94 -17.60 -0.65 -0.48
CA GLY A 94 -17.88 0.01 0.80
C GLY A 94 -16.86 -0.26 1.90
N CYS A 95 -16.09 -1.35 1.81
CA CYS A 95 -15.15 -1.78 2.83
C CYS A 95 -13.99 -0.81 3.04
N THR A 96 -13.30 -0.97 4.17
CA THR A 96 -12.09 -0.21 4.50
C THR A 96 -10.92 -0.63 3.61
N ARG A 97 -10.12 0.35 3.21
CA ARG A 97 -8.90 0.13 2.43
C ARG A 97 -7.72 0.80 3.09
N ALA A 98 -6.57 0.14 3.07
CA ALA A 98 -5.32 0.70 3.53
C ALA A 98 -4.25 0.61 2.43
N LEU A 99 -3.71 1.75 2.05
CA LEU A 99 -2.58 1.89 1.15
C LEU A 99 -1.32 1.97 1.98
N LEU A 100 -0.53 0.89 2.01
CA LEU A 100 0.59 0.76 2.92
C LEU A 100 1.92 0.98 2.22
N TYR A 101 2.73 1.88 2.77
CA TYR A 101 4.13 2.04 2.43
C TYR A 101 4.97 1.44 3.56
N LEU A 102 5.31 0.18 3.43
CA LEU A 102 6.08 -0.57 4.41
C LEU A 102 6.93 -1.66 3.76
N SER A 103 7.94 -2.11 4.47
CA SER A 103 8.62 -3.37 4.21
C SER A 103 8.50 -4.28 5.41
N ALA A 104 8.38 -5.58 5.16
CA ALA A 104 8.41 -6.60 6.20
C ALA A 104 9.78 -7.27 6.21
N GLU A 105 10.39 -7.39 7.36
CA GLU A 105 11.65 -8.11 7.53
C GLU A 105 11.49 -9.59 7.16
N GLU A 106 12.58 -10.21 6.80
CA GLU A 106 12.62 -11.64 6.54
C GLU A 106 12.12 -12.41 7.78
N GLY A 107 11.30 -13.43 7.56
CA GLY A 107 10.63 -14.12 8.67
C GLY A 107 9.42 -13.40 9.27
N GLY A 108 9.18 -12.12 8.97
CA GLY A 108 8.06 -11.35 9.52
C GLY A 108 8.26 -10.93 10.98
N ALA A 109 9.51 -10.69 11.39
CA ALA A 109 9.82 -10.28 12.76
C ALA A 109 9.36 -8.85 13.05
N ALA A 110 9.52 -7.92 12.09
CA ALA A 110 9.13 -6.53 12.23
C ALA A 110 8.63 -5.92 10.92
N LEU A 111 7.91 -4.80 11.04
CA LEU A 111 7.56 -3.92 9.93
C LEU A 111 8.43 -2.66 10.02
N LYS A 112 8.88 -2.20 8.86
CA LYS A 112 9.54 -0.89 8.71
C LYS A 112 8.60 0.05 7.98
N ASP A 113 8.33 1.20 8.57
CA ASP A 113 7.52 2.25 7.96
C ASP A 113 8.23 2.89 6.77
N GLY A 114 7.51 3.11 5.70
CA GLY A 114 7.99 3.77 4.48
C GLY A 114 7.86 5.30 4.51
N GLY A 115 8.09 5.92 5.67
CA GLY A 115 8.10 7.38 5.84
C GLY A 115 6.73 8.00 6.07
N GLY A 116 5.81 7.30 6.77
CA GLY A 116 4.52 7.84 7.20
C GLY A 116 3.54 8.15 6.06
N ARG A 117 3.73 7.54 4.89
CA ARG A 117 2.91 7.79 3.69
C ARG A 117 1.67 6.91 3.59
N SER A 118 1.53 5.93 4.45
CA SER A 118 0.39 5.04 4.45
C SER A 118 -0.91 5.80 4.68
N SER A 119 -1.96 5.37 4.03
CA SER A 119 -3.26 6.04 4.07
C SER A 119 -4.37 5.02 4.24
N VAL A 120 -5.41 5.38 4.98
CA VAL A 120 -6.55 4.51 5.24
C VAL A 120 -7.84 5.26 4.92
N THR A 121 -8.85 4.56 4.39
CA THR A 121 -10.18 5.10 4.14
C THR A 121 -11.25 4.06 4.41
N GLY A 122 -12.44 4.48 4.80
CA GLY A 122 -13.60 3.60 4.98
C GLY A 122 -14.06 3.49 6.43
N PRO A 123 -15.05 2.62 6.72
CA PRO A 123 -15.71 2.57 8.03
C PRO A 123 -14.78 2.28 9.21
N TRP A 124 -13.74 1.48 9.00
CA TRP A 124 -12.77 1.12 10.03
C TRP A 124 -11.43 1.88 9.92
N ALA A 125 -11.41 3.04 9.24
CA ALA A 125 -10.17 3.78 9.00
C ALA A 125 -9.45 4.18 10.28
N VAL A 126 -10.17 4.72 11.28
CA VAL A 126 -9.59 5.14 12.56
C VAL A 126 -8.94 3.96 13.28
N VAL A 127 -9.70 2.88 13.49
CA VAL A 127 -9.20 1.68 14.23
C VAL A 127 -8.04 1.02 13.47
N THR A 128 -8.12 0.95 12.14
CA THR A 128 -7.04 0.41 11.31
C THR A 128 -5.77 1.26 11.43
N ARG A 129 -5.89 2.59 11.40
CA ARG A 129 -4.76 3.52 11.59
C ARG A 129 -4.11 3.33 12.96
N GLU A 130 -4.92 3.17 14.01
CA GLU A 130 -4.43 2.94 15.39
C GLU A 130 -3.69 1.62 15.51
N ALA A 131 -4.25 0.54 14.94
CA ALA A 131 -3.60 -0.77 14.90
C ALA A 131 -2.26 -0.72 14.14
N LEU A 132 -2.21 -0.04 12.98
CA LEU A 132 -0.97 0.18 12.24
C LEU A 132 0.04 1.00 13.05
N GLY A 133 -0.41 2.07 13.73
CA GLY A 133 0.42 2.90 14.61
C GLY A 133 1.01 2.10 15.78
N ALA A 134 0.24 1.20 16.40
CA ALA A 134 0.72 0.30 17.43
C ALA A 134 1.81 -0.69 16.92
N ALA A 135 1.80 -0.99 15.63
CA ALA A 135 2.83 -1.76 14.93
C ALA A 135 3.98 -0.90 14.35
N GLY A 136 4.05 0.38 14.70
CA GLY A 136 5.10 1.28 14.24
C GLY A 136 4.91 1.84 12.82
N ILE A 137 3.73 1.67 12.22
CA ILE A 137 3.43 2.14 10.87
C ILE A 137 2.59 3.41 10.94
N GLY A 138 3.18 4.54 10.56
CA GLY A 138 2.48 5.82 10.44
C GLY A 138 1.48 5.80 9.29
N ALA A 139 0.20 6.04 9.58
CA ALA A 139 -0.86 6.13 8.59
C ALA A 139 -1.77 7.32 8.85
N ARG A 140 -2.37 7.87 7.80
CA ARG A 140 -3.35 8.95 7.88
C ARG A 140 -4.69 8.52 7.32
N GLU A 141 -5.75 9.03 7.89
CA GLU A 141 -7.08 8.88 7.35
C GLU A 141 -7.29 9.88 6.21
N VAL A 142 -7.87 9.42 5.10
CA VAL A 142 -8.14 10.26 3.93
C VAL A 142 -9.54 10.00 3.38
N PRO A 143 -10.19 11.00 2.77
CA PRO A 143 -11.43 10.79 2.05
C PRO A 143 -11.27 9.77 0.93
N ARG A 144 -12.32 9.00 0.64
CA ARG A 144 -12.30 7.95 -0.39
C ARG A 144 -11.86 8.44 -1.78
N ARG A 145 -12.30 9.66 -2.17
CA ARG A 145 -11.87 10.27 -3.45
C ARG A 145 -10.36 10.48 -3.53
N ASP A 146 -9.76 10.92 -2.41
CA ASP A 146 -8.32 11.20 -2.35
C ASP A 146 -7.52 9.91 -2.25
N PHE A 147 -8.08 8.88 -1.58
CA PHE A 147 -7.49 7.53 -1.53
C PHE A 147 -7.32 6.92 -2.92
N GLY A 148 -8.32 7.05 -3.80
CA GLY A 148 -8.24 6.54 -5.17
C GLY A 148 -7.08 7.15 -5.96
N ARG A 149 -6.83 8.45 -5.80
CA ARG A 149 -5.69 9.15 -6.38
C ARG A 149 -4.37 8.61 -5.84
N LEU A 150 -4.22 8.52 -4.51
CA LEU A 150 -3.01 8.02 -3.86
C LEU A 150 -2.70 6.55 -4.24
N ALA A 151 -3.75 5.73 -4.32
CA ALA A 151 -3.61 4.33 -4.74
C ALA A 151 -3.13 4.21 -6.19
N PHE A 152 -3.63 5.07 -7.08
CA PHE A 152 -3.18 5.12 -8.46
C PHE A 152 -1.74 5.62 -8.59
N GLU A 153 -1.37 6.67 -7.85
CA GLU A 153 0.01 7.17 -7.80
C GLU A 153 0.99 6.06 -7.38
N LYS A 154 0.64 5.29 -6.34
CA LYS A 154 1.45 4.17 -5.89
C LYS A 154 1.52 3.04 -6.92
N LEU A 155 0.40 2.71 -7.56
CA LEU A 155 0.36 1.69 -8.62
C LEU A 155 1.26 2.09 -9.78
N LEU A 156 1.17 3.33 -10.24
CA LEU A 156 1.98 3.89 -11.32
C LEU A 156 3.48 3.77 -11.00
N TRP A 157 3.87 4.27 -9.82
CA TRP A 157 5.25 4.17 -9.33
C TRP A 157 5.73 2.72 -9.30
N SER A 158 4.98 1.82 -8.68
CA SER A 158 5.36 0.42 -8.58
C SER A 158 5.52 -0.23 -9.95
N SER A 159 4.56 -0.03 -10.85
CA SER A 159 4.57 -0.63 -12.19
C SER A 159 5.77 -0.18 -13.01
N VAL A 160 6.04 1.12 -13.03
CA VAL A 160 7.15 1.69 -13.82
C VAL A 160 8.49 1.16 -13.34
N PHE A 161 8.77 1.22 -12.03
CA PHE A 161 10.06 0.73 -11.51
C PHE A 161 10.22 -0.78 -11.61
N TRP A 162 9.15 -1.55 -11.46
CA TRP A 162 9.21 -2.99 -11.71
C TRP A 162 9.51 -3.33 -13.17
N CYS A 163 8.87 -2.63 -14.11
CA CYS A 163 9.12 -2.83 -15.55
C CYS A 163 10.56 -2.45 -15.91
N LEU A 164 11.04 -1.29 -15.45
CA LEU A 164 12.40 -0.83 -15.71
C LEU A 164 13.46 -1.77 -15.10
N SER A 165 13.25 -2.19 -13.86
CA SER A 165 14.14 -3.14 -13.19
C SER A 165 14.19 -4.46 -13.94
N ALA A 166 13.05 -5.02 -14.30
CA ALA A 166 12.97 -6.26 -15.06
C ALA A 166 13.67 -6.17 -16.44
N GLY A 167 13.44 -5.08 -17.18
CA GLY A 167 14.08 -4.82 -18.46
C GLY A 167 15.60 -4.64 -18.39
N ARG A 168 16.14 -4.37 -17.20
CA ARG A 168 17.59 -4.18 -16.93
C ARG A 168 18.16 -5.26 -16.01
N GLY A 169 17.68 -6.49 -16.15
CA GLY A 169 18.23 -7.66 -15.44
C GLY A 169 18.08 -7.63 -13.92
N GLY A 170 17.07 -6.92 -13.41
CA GLY A 170 16.81 -6.81 -11.97
C GLY A 170 17.56 -5.66 -11.29
N ALA A 171 17.98 -4.65 -12.04
CA ALA A 171 18.72 -3.49 -11.50
C ALA A 171 17.94 -2.83 -10.34
N PRO A 172 18.60 -2.51 -9.22
CA PRO A 172 17.98 -1.81 -8.10
C PRO A 172 17.49 -0.41 -8.50
N VAL A 173 16.41 0.05 -7.87
CA VAL A 173 15.83 1.39 -8.13
C VAL A 173 16.89 2.49 -7.97
N GLY A 174 17.80 2.35 -6.99
CA GLY A 174 18.89 3.31 -6.77
C GLY A 174 19.85 3.46 -7.96
N GLU A 175 20.05 2.43 -8.77
CA GLU A 175 20.85 2.48 -10.00
C GLU A 175 20.05 3.06 -11.16
N LEU A 176 18.78 2.62 -11.31
CA LEU A 176 17.88 3.09 -12.38
C LEU A 176 17.75 4.61 -12.43
N VAL A 177 17.73 5.24 -11.29
CA VAL A 177 17.51 6.68 -11.17
C VAL A 177 18.79 7.51 -11.36
N GLN A 178 19.95 6.87 -11.40
CA GLN A 178 21.23 7.48 -11.76
C GLN A 178 21.53 7.31 -13.26
N ASP A 179 20.78 6.47 -13.97
CA ASP A 179 20.90 6.23 -15.41
C ASP A 179 19.96 7.17 -16.19
N PRO A 180 20.50 8.14 -16.97
CA PRO A 180 19.69 9.05 -17.78
C PRO A 180 18.83 8.31 -18.82
N GLY A 181 19.27 7.18 -19.34
CA GLY A 181 18.51 6.34 -20.27
C GLY A 181 17.29 5.72 -19.59
N ALA A 182 17.45 5.24 -18.34
CA ALA A 182 16.35 4.73 -17.54
C ALA A 182 15.32 5.82 -17.19
N LEU A 183 15.77 7.04 -16.92
CA LEU A 183 14.87 8.17 -16.64
C LEU A 183 14.06 8.56 -17.88
N SER A 184 14.64 8.54 -19.06
CA SER A 184 13.90 8.80 -20.31
C SER A 184 12.85 7.73 -20.59
N GLU A 185 13.16 6.45 -20.37
CA GLU A 185 12.18 5.36 -20.48
C GLU A 185 11.08 5.45 -19.43
N LEU A 186 11.42 5.86 -18.21
CA LEU A 186 10.46 6.08 -17.12
C LEU A 186 9.40 7.10 -17.54
N GLU A 187 9.81 8.22 -18.12
CA GLU A 187 8.88 9.25 -18.61
C GLU A 187 7.95 8.69 -19.69
N GLY A 188 8.45 7.87 -20.62
CA GLY A 188 7.65 7.19 -21.63
C GLY A 188 6.62 6.23 -21.03
N LEU A 189 7.05 5.35 -20.13
CA LEU A 189 6.16 4.39 -19.46
C LEU A 189 5.08 5.09 -18.63
N VAL A 190 5.41 6.17 -17.93
CA VAL A 190 4.43 6.97 -17.17
C VAL A 190 3.40 7.56 -18.12
N ALA A 191 3.81 8.11 -19.26
CA ALA A 191 2.90 8.68 -20.24
C ALA A 191 1.94 7.63 -20.82
N GLU A 192 2.44 6.43 -21.13
CA GLU A 192 1.63 5.31 -21.64
C GLU A 192 0.59 4.86 -20.60
N LEU A 193 0.99 4.64 -19.34
CA LEU A 193 0.10 4.19 -18.26
C LEU A 193 -0.97 5.24 -17.94
N LEU A 194 -0.62 6.52 -17.96
CA LEU A 194 -1.59 7.62 -17.82
C LEU A 194 -2.58 7.65 -18.98
N ALA A 195 -2.12 7.46 -20.21
CA ALA A 195 -3.01 7.42 -21.37
C ALA A 195 -4.01 6.27 -21.31
N VAL A 196 -3.60 5.08 -20.83
CA VAL A 196 -4.50 3.93 -20.57
C VAL A 196 -5.53 4.27 -19.51
N ARG A 197 -5.12 4.85 -18.39
CA ARG A 197 -6.01 5.23 -17.29
C ARG A 197 -7.06 6.25 -17.72
N ILE A 198 -6.64 7.29 -18.44
CA ILE A 198 -7.52 8.34 -18.92
C ILE A 198 -8.57 7.75 -19.87
N ARG A 199 -8.16 6.89 -20.81
CA ARG A 199 -9.10 6.21 -21.72
C ARG A 199 -10.11 5.33 -20.99
N ALA A 200 -9.66 4.60 -19.97
CA ALA A 200 -10.52 3.69 -19.20
C ALA A 200 -11.55 4.43 -18.33
N GLN A 201 -11.20 5.59 -17.80
CA GLN A 201 -12.04 6.32 -16.82
C GLN A 201 -12.95 7.38 -17.44
N PHE A 202 -12.53 8.04 -18.55
CA PHE A 202 -13.17 9.25 -19.06
C PHE A 202 -13.55 9.20 -20.53
N GLY A 203 -13.26 8.11 -21.24
CA GLY A 203 -13.54 8.04 -22.68
C GLY A 203 -12.75 9.09 -23.47
N ARG A 204 -13.36 9.66 -24.56
CA ARG A 204 -12.67 10.58 -25.49
C ARG A 204 -12.62 12.06 -25.06
N ILE A 205 -13.01 12.42 -23.84
CA ILE A 205 -13.33 13.82 -23.45
C ILE A 205 -12.27 14.49 -22.57
N PHE A 206 -11.02 14.04 -22.54
CA PHE A 206 -10.00 14.77 -21.78
C PHE A 206 -9.08 15.58 -22.70
N GLU A 207 -8.94 16.89 -22.39
CA GLU A 207 -8.01 17.76 -23.07
C GLU A 207 -6.55 17.40 -22.72
N LEU A 208 -5.68 17.43 -23.71
CA LEU A 208 -4.24 17.17 -23.61
C LEU A 208 -3.54 17.99 -22.50
N ALA A 209 -4.08 19.17 -22.14
CA ALA A 209 -3.56 20.04 -21.09
C ALA A 209 -3.70 19.47 -19.67
N GLU A 210 -4.80 18.76 -19.37
CA GLU A 210 -5.00 18.12 -18.07
C GLU A 210 -4.13 16.87 -17.95
N CYS A 211 -3.97 16.11 -19.05
CA CYS A 211 -3.03 14.99 -19.11
C CYS A 211 -1.59 15.45 -18.84
N ARG A 212 -1.18 16.59 -19.40
CA ARG A 212 0.16 17.15 -19.18
C ARG A 212 0.36 17.57 -17.73
N ARG A 213 -0.62 18.25 -17.11
CA ARG A 213 -0.57 18.63 -15.69
C ARG A 213 -0.50 17.41 -14.77
N TRP A 214 -1.24 16.35 -15.09
CA TRP A 214 -1.18 15.08 -14.37
C TRP A 214 0.18 14.39 -14.52
N LEU A 215 0.74 14.39 -15.71
CA LEU A 215 2.08 13.86 -15.97
C LEU A 215 3.15 14.63 -15.18
N GLU A 216 3.11 15.96 -15.21
CA GLU A 216 4.03 16.80 -14.44
C GLU A 216 3.91 16.56 -12.93
N ASN A 217 2.69 16.44 -12.40
CA ASN A 217 2.46 16.12 -11.01
C ASN A 217 2.95 14.70 -10.65
N ALA A 218 2.73 13.72 -11.52
CA ALA A 218 3.21 12.34 -11.32
C ALA A 218 4.75 12.29 -11.36
N LEU A 219 5.39 12.99 -12.29
CA LEU A 219 6.86 13.10 -12.38
C LEU A 219 7.45 13.83 -11.18
N ASN A 220 6.84 14.92 -10.74
CA ASN A 220 7.26 15.64 -9.54
C ASN A 220 7.08 14.81 -8.28
N PHE A 221 6.01 14.04 -8.18
CA PHE A 221 5.78 13.08 -7.11
C PHE A 221 6.84 11.96 -7.14
N LEU A 222 7.15 11.40 -8.30
CA LEU A 222 8.22 10.40 -8.46
C LEU A 222 9.58 10.98 -8.06
N ARG A 223 9.91 12.19 -8.50
CA ARG A 223 11.14 12.91 -8.10
C ARG A 223 11.19 13.16 -6.59
N SER A 224 10.08 13.52 -5.98
CA SER A 224 9.97 13.72 -4.52
C SER A 224 10.11 12.41 -3.74
N LEU A 225 9.43 11.35 -4.16
CA LEU A 225 9.58 10.00 -3.59
C LEU A 225 11.03 9.53 -3.65
N PHE A 226 11.64 9.84 -4.77
CA PHE A 226 13.02 9.51 -5.07
C PHE A 226 14.02 10.25 -4.18
N SER A 227 13.84 11.54 -4.02
CA SER A 227 14.64 12.37 -3.10
C SER A 227 14.61 11.82 -1.66
N VAL A 228 13.43 11.40 -1.18
CA VAL A 228 13.27 10.77 0.16
C VAL A 228 13.90 9.37 0.22
N TYR A 229 13.79 8.58 -0.86
CA TYR A 229 14.43 7.27 -0.94
C TYR A 229 15.95 7.38 -0.90
N LEU A 230 16.55 8.31 -1.66
CA LEU A 230 17.97 8.61 -1.61
C LEU A 230 18.45 9.14 -0.26
N ALA A 231 17.66 9.99 0.39
CA ALA A 231 17.96 10.48 1.74
C ALA A 231 17.96 9.34 2.76
N ASN A 232 17.00 8.42 2.67
CA ASN A 232 16.92 7.24 3.55
C ASN A 232 18.02 6.21 3.30
N LEU A 233 18.61 6.17 2.09
CA LEU A 233 19.75 5.34 1.77
C LEU A 233 21.10 6.00 2.14
N GLY A 234 21.11 7.20 2.70
CA GLY A 234 22.33 7.93 3.07
C GLY A 234 23.13 8.48 1.87
N ILE A 235 22.60 8.38 0.65
CA ILE A 235 23.32 8.78 -0.59
C ILE A 235 23.36 10.31 -0.74
N VAL A 236 22.42 11.04 -0.11
CA VAL A 236 22.38 12.52 -0.18
C VAL A 236 23.37 13.19 0.76
N LYS A 237 23.89 12.52 1.81
CA LYS A 237 24.85 13.13 2.76
C LYS A 237 26.24 13.39 2.18
N LYS A 238 26.66 12.74 1.11
CA LYS A 238 28.02 12.89 0.55
C LYS A 238 28.21 14.13 -0.34
N ARG A 239 27.17 14.81 -0.77
CA ARG A 239 27.29 16.03 -1.61
C ARG A 239 27.38 17.34 -0.83
N ALA A 240 27.01 17.35 0.46
CA ALA A 240 27.13 18.54 1.31
C ALA A 240 28.50 18.67 1.98
N GLU A 241 29.29 17.61 2.06
CA GLU A 241 30.62 17.62 2.73
C GLU A 241 31.80 17.70 1.77
N GLY A 242 31.57 17.70 0.45
CA GLY A 242 32.61 17.76 -0.59
C GLY A 242 32.83 19.13 -1.24
N GLY A 243 32.23 20.19 -0.75
CA GLY A 243 32.32 21.55 -1.30
C GLY A 243 33.16 22.53 -0.45
N GLY A 244 34.34 22.12 -0.05
CA GLY A 244 35.26 22.99 0.68
C GLY A 244 36.70 22.57 0.49
N GLN A 245 37.34 23.26 -0.43
CA GLN A 245 38.81 23.48 -0.63
C GLN A 245 39.29 23.09 -2.05
N VAL A 246 39.35 24.01 -2.92
CA VAL A 246 40.57 24.61 -3.48
C VAL A 246 40.22 25.98 -4.01
#